data_84ae8efa7aa5b3040c2abf6b434d7a7d
#
_entry.id   84ae8efa7aa5b3040c2abf6b434d7a7d
#
_cell.length_a   1.000
_cell.length_b   1.000
_cell.length_c   1.000
_cell.angle_alpha   90.00
_cell.angle_beta   90.00
_cell.angle_gamma   90.00
#
_symmetry.space_group_name_H-M   'P 1'
#
loop_
_entity.id
_entity.type
_entity.pdbx_description
1 polymer ?
#
loop_
_entity_poly.entity_id
_entity_poly.type
_entity_poly.pdbx_seq_one_letter_code
_entity_poly.pdbx_strand_id
1 'polypeptide(L)'
;MLRSIARSIRYTPDRMFHRRRGQRARDVLSSMSGGRVLFVCHGNICRSPYGEHALRRDLSTATEKCWSVESAGFVKPDRPSPVEARAVAARRDVDLEAHRSRTMTTELVSGFDLIYVMSSAQARSMCELFGVRPESVWVLGDLDPGPISKRTIRDPVEQPEAVFEEVYDRIDRCVRVIAQGLSAPATAPR
;
A
#
# COMPACT_ATOMS: atom_id res chain seq x y z
N MET A 1 33.00 -3.32 0.34
CA MET A 1 32.58 -4.60 0.95
C MET A 1 31.84 -4.42 2.30
N LEU A 2 32.40 -3.74 3.29
CA LEU A 2 31.79 -3.54 4.63
C LEU A 2 30.38 -2.91 4.61
N ARG A 3 30.11 -1.91 3.73
CA ARG A 3 28.77 -1.28 3.59
C ARG A 3 27.68 -2.25 3.07
N SER A 4 28.07 -3.23 2.24
CA SER A 4 27.17 -4.25 1.71
C SER A 4 26.78 -5.26 2.78
N ILE A 5 27.74 -5.68 3.62
CA ILE A 5 27.50 -6.63 4.73
C ILE A 5 26.62 -5.99 5.81
N ALA A 6 26.91 -4.75 6.22
CA ALA A 6 26.10 -4.01 7.19
C ALA A 6 24.65 -3.79 6.70
N ARG A 7 24.47 -3.52 5.39
CA ARG A 7 23.16 -3.39 4.75
C ARG A 7 22.40 -4.73 4.73
N SER A 8 23.09 -5.84 4.49
CA SER A 8 22.49 -7.18 4.51
C SER A 8 21.99 -7.56 5.92
N ILE A 9 22.80 -7.30 6.95
CA ILE A 9 22.43 -7.57 8.35
C ILE A 9 21.23 -6.74 8.80
N ARG A 10 21.16 -5.46 8.42
CA ARG A 10 20.08 -4.56 8.80
C ARG A 10 18.69 -5.02 8.33
N TYR A 11 18.60 -5.71 7.20
CA TYR A 11 17.32 -6.17 6.61
C TYR A 11 17.07 -7.67 6.81
N THR A 12 17.92 -8.36 7.57
CA THR A 12 17.72 -9.78 7.91
C THR A 12 16.33 -10.01 8.57
N PRO A 13 15.86 -9.18 9.55
CA PRO A 13 14.54 -9.36 10.13
C PRO A 13 13.41 -9.16 9.13
N ASP A 14 13.56 -8.23 8.17
CA ASP A 14 12.55 -8.00 7.12
C ASP A 14 12.35 -9.24 6.28
N ARG A 15 13.43 -9.89 5.87
CA ARG A 15 13.43 -11.13 5.06
C ARG A 15 12.93 -12.34 5.86
N MET A 16 13.43 -12.52 7.06
CA MET A 16 13.14 -13.69 7.91
C MET A 16 11.66 -13.79 8.30
N PHE A 17 11.03 -12.66 8.63
CA PHE A 17 9.62 -12.64 9.05
C PHE A 17 8.64 -12.29 7.92
N HIS A 18 9.11 -12.10 6.69
CA HIS A 18 8.28 -11.69 5.57
C HIS A 18 7.09 -12.63 5.33
N ARG A 19 7.37 -13.93 5.19
CA ARG A 19 6.33 -14.96 4.95
C ARG A 19 5.25 -14.97 6.04
N ARG A 20 5.67 -14.86 7.31
CA ARG A 20 4.75 -14.86 8.46
C ARG A 20 3.85 -13.61 8.46
N ARG A 21 4.42 -12.44 8.18
CA ARG A 21 3.63 -11.18 8.09
C ARG A 21 2.67 -11.21 6.92
N GLY A 22 3.14 -11.65 5.75
CA GLY A 22 2.29 -11.79 4.57
C GLY A 22 1.16 -12.78 4.77
N GLN A 23 1.40 -13.91 5.48
CA GLN A 23 0.35 -14.86 5.79
C GLN A 23 -0.70 -14.24 6.73
N ARG A 24 -0.28 -13.59 7.82
CA ARG A 24 -1.19 -12.90 8.73
C ARG A 24 -2.06 -11.84 8.01
N ALA A 25 -1.48 -11.09 7.08
CA ALA A 25 -2.23 -10.12 6.30
C ALA A 25 -3.28 -10.80 5.40
N ARG A 26 -2.93 -11.92 4.75
CA ARG A 26 -3.88 -12.70 3.94
C ARG A 26 -5.00 -13.30 4.77
N ASP A 27 -4.70 -13.80 5.98
CA ASP A 27 -5.71 -14.36 6.87
C ASP A 27 -6.76 -13.31 7.26
N VAL A 28 -6.33 -12.07 7.54
CA VAL A 28 -7.24 -10.95 7.78
C VAL A 28 -8.08 -10.63 6.55
N LEU A 29 -7.45 -10.52 5.36
CA LEU A 29 -8.17 -10.24 4.12
C LEU A 29 -9.27 -11.27 3.84
N SER A 30 -8.98 -12.55 4.01
CA SER A 30 -9.95 -13.63 3.76
C SER A 30 -11.09 -13.70 4.77
N SER A 31 -10.95 -13.07 5.94
CA SER A 31 -12.00 -13.00 6.96
C SER A 31 -12.98 -11.84 6.74
N MET A 32 -12.68 -10.92 5.84
CA MET A 32 -13.50 -9.72 5.62
C MET A 32 -14.53 -9.94 4.51
N SER A 33 -15.72 -9.38 4.70
CA SER A 33 -16.83 -9.45 3.72
C SER A 33 -17.15 -8.12 3.03
N GLY A 34 -16.51 -7.04 3.40
CA GLY A 34 -16.63 -5.69 2.91
C GLY A 34 -15.92 -4.72 3.85
N GLY A 35 -15.75 -3.45 3.47
CA GLY A 35 -15.13 -2.46 4.31
C GLY A 35 -14.46 -1.33 3.54
N ARG A 36 -13.62 -0.57 4.26
CA ARG A 36 -12.92 0.61 3.75
C ARG A 36 -11.41 0.42 3.82
N VAL A 37 -10.74 0.64 2.70
CA VAL A 37 -9.29 0.49 2.53
C VAL A 37 -8.65 1.86 2.28
N LEU A 38 -7.62 2.21 3.05
CA LEU A 38 -6.83 3.43 2.86
C LEU A 38 -5.40 3.10 2.48
N PHE A 39 -4.94 3.63 1.36
CA PHE A 39 -3.51 3.65 1.02
C PHE A 39 -2.87 4.96 1.48
N VAL A 40 -1.73 4.86 2.17
CA VAL A 40 -1.03 6.01 2.72
C VAL A 40 0.43 6.04 2.26
N CYS A 41 0.88 7.20 1.75
CA CYS A 41 2.29 7.47 1.53
C CYS A 41 2.65 8.86 2.05
N HIS A 42 3.87 9.32 1.87
CA HIS A 42 4.29 10.61 2.41
C HIS A 42 3.47 11.77 1.83
N GLY A 43 3.45 11.92 0.53
CA GLY A 43 2.87 13.08 -0.17
C GLY A 43 1.52 12.84 -0.84
N ASN A 44 1.00 11.62 -0.89
CA ASN A 44 -0.21 11.24 -1.63
C ASN A 44 -0.20 11.71 -3.10
N ILE A 45 0.94 11.62 -3.78
CA ILE A 45 1.09 12.02 -5.19
C ILE A 45 1.60 10.91 -6.12
N CYS A 46 2.16 9.80 -5.58
CA CYS A 46 2.70 8.70 -6.39
C CYS A 46 2.17 7.35 -5.90
N ARG A 47 2.73 6.81 -4.80
CA ARG A 47 2.52 5.42 -4.36
C ARG A 47 1.10 5.13 -3.89
N SER A 48 0.56 5.96 -2.99
CA SER A 48 -0.77 5.72 -2.43
C SER A 48 -1.90 5.95 -3.44
N PRO A 49 -1.92 7.01 -4.30
CA PRO A 49 -2.96 7.12 -5.31
C PRO A 49 -2.86 6.01 -6.35
N TYR A 50 -1.65 5.59 -6.73
CA TYR A 50 -1.49 4.44 -7.62
C TYR A 50 -2.09 3.16 -7.00
N GLY A 51 -1.77 2.87 -5.72
CA GLY A 51 -2.32 1.70 -5.01
C GLY A 51 -3.84 1.73 -4.89
N GLU A 52 -4.42 2.90 -4.62
CA GLU A 52 -5.88 3.12 -4.59
C GLU A 52 -6.53 2.75 -5.93
N HIS A 53 -6.08 3.38 -7.02
CA HIS A 53 -6.69 3.19 -8.35
C HIS A 53 -6.44 1.77 -8.89
N ALA A 54 -5.25 1.20 -8.66
CA ALA A 54 -4.94 -0.18 -9.03
C ALA A 54 -5.85 -1.18 -8.29
N LEU A 55 -6.10 -0.98 -6.99
CA LEU A 55 -7.01 -1.85 -6.25
C LEU A 55 -8.46 -1.69 -6.73
N ARG A 56 -8.93 -0.47 -6.97
CA ARG A 56 -10.27 -0.25 -7.55
C ARG A 56 -10.44 -0.95 -8.90
N ARG A 57 -9.44 -0.87 -9.78
CA ARG A 57 -9.42 -1.58 -11.06
C ARG A 57 -9.55 -3.10 -10.85
N ASP A 58 -8.75 -3.65 -9.97
CA ASP A 58 -8.70 -5.09 -9.75
C ASP A 58 -9.95 -5.64 -9.05
N LEU A 59 -10.58 -4.83 -8.16
CA LEU A 59 -11.84 -5.19 -7.51
C LEU A 59 -13.05 -5.07 -8.44
N SER A 60 -13.06 -4.16 -9.41
CA SER A 60 -14.20 -3.97 -10.33
C SER A 60 -14.48 -5.20 -11.18
N THR A 61 -13.51 -6.06 -11.37
CA THR A 61 -13.63 -7.30 -12.17
C THR A 61 -13.96 -8.53 -11.32
N ALA A 62 -13.95 -8.44 -9.99
CA ALA A 62 -13.86 -9.64 -9.14
C ALA A 62 -14.96 -9.81 -8.11
N THR A 63 -15.76 -8.81 -7.73
CA THR A 63 -16.66 -9.00 -6.59
C THR A 63 -17.94 -8.16 -6.58
N GLU A 64 -19.01 -8.76 -6.02
CA GLU A 64 -20.25 -8.10 -5.61
C GLU A 64 -20.14 -7.41 -4.23
N LYS A 65 -18.98 -7.43 -3.60
CA LYS A 65 -18.75 -6.86 -2.26
C LYS A 65 -18.58 -5.35 -2.31
N CYS A 66 -19.16 -4.65 -1.34
CA CYS A 66 -19.05 -3.19 -1.23
C CYS A 66 -17.71 -2.81 -0.57
N TRP A 67 -16.70 -2.50 -1.38
CA TRP A 67 -15.40 -2.01 -0.94
C TRP A 67 -15.22 -0.53 -1.29
N SER A 68 -14.90 0.30 -0.28
CA SER A 68 -14.43 1.67 -0.51
C SER A 68 -12.91 1.71 -0.44
N VAL A 69 -12.26 2.21 -1.48
CA VAL A 69 -10.80 2.32 -1.55
C VAL A 69 -10.42 3.77 -1.72
N GLU A 70 -9.54 4.28 -0.88
CA GLU A 70 -9.12 5.68 -0.87
C GLU A 70 -7.62 5.81 -0.60
N SER A 71 -7.05 7.01 -0.84
CA SER A 71 -5.67 7.30 -0.46
C SER A 71 -5.51 8.66 0.19
N ALA A 72 -4.47 8.81 1.03
CA ALA A 72 -4.12 10.06 1.67
C ALA A 72 -2.60 10.12 1.95
N GLY A 73 -2.13 11.26 2.45
CA GLY A 73 -0.73 11.46 2.81
C GLY A 73 -0.53 12.26 4.10
N PHE A 74 0.70 12.32 4.54
CA PHE A 74 1.07 13.06 5.75
C PHE A 74 1.20 14.56 5.53
N VAL A 75 1.43 15.02 4.29
CA VAL A 75 1.82 16.41 4.01
C VAL A 75 1.17 16.99 2.76
N LYS A 76 1.00 18.31 2.76
CA LYS A 76 0.68 19.16 1.60
C LYS A 76 -0.47 18.66 0.72
N PRO A 77 -1.70 19.07 0.99
CA PRO A 77 -2.86 18.74 0.14
C PRO A 77 -2.82 19.45 -1.23
N ASP A 78 -3.76 19.07 -2.08
CA ASP A 78 -4.08 19.70 -3.36
C ASP A 78 -2.93 19.75 -4.39
N ARG A 79 -2.08 18.72 -4.40
CA ARG A 79 -1.01 18.56 -5.39
C ARG A 79 -1.37 17.50 -6.42
N PRO A 80 -1.10 17.75 -7.72
CA PRO A 80 -1.24 16.71 -8.75
C PRO A 80 -0.16 15.63 -8.59
N SER A 81 -0.40 14.47 -9.17
CA SER A 81 0.64 13.47 -9.38
C SER A 81 1.72 14.00 -10.35
N PRO A 82 3.01 13.71 -10.13
CA PRO A 82 4.08 14.04 -11.08
C PRO A 82 3.82 13.47 -12.48
N VAL A 83 4.40 14.09 -13.49
CA VAL A 83 4.22 13.67 -14.89
C VAL A 83 4.68 12.23 -15.10
N GLU A 84 5.82 11.85 -14.53
CA GLU A 84 6.37 10.50 -14.58
C GLU A 84 5.41 9.47 -13.92
N ALA A 85 4.82 9.86 -12.78
CA ALA A 85 3.85 9.02 -12.08
C ALA A 85 2.62 8.75 -12.93
N ARG A 86 2.06 9.80 -13.59
CA ARG A 86 0.90 9.69 -14.47
C ARG A 86 1.22 8.86 -15.71
N ALA A 87 2.34 9.12 -16.36
CA ALA A 87 2.75 8.41 -17.57
C ALA A 87 2.94 6.90 -17.32
N VAL A 88 3.60 6.54 -16.21
CA VAL A 88 3.79 5.13 -15.83
C VAL A 88 2.48 4.47 -15.41
N ALA A 89 1.61 5.19 -14.70
CA ALA A 89 0.30 4.69 -14.28
C ALA A 89 -0.63 4.41 -15.49
N ALA A 90 -0.67 5.33 -16.46
CA ALA A 90 -1.49 5.20 -17.66
C ALA A 90 -1.15 3.93 -18.48
N ARG A 91 0.13 3.53 -18.55
CA ARG A 91 0.56 2.28 -19.21
C ARG A 91 0.09 1.01 -18.48
N ARG A 92 -0.50 1.16 -17.31
CA ARG A 92 -1.02 0.08 -16.44
C ARG A 92 -2.52 0.20 -16.20
N ASP A 93 -3.23 0.90 -17.08
CA ASP A 93 -4.68 1.15 -16.97
C ASP A 93 -5.08 1.81 -15.63
N VAL A 94 -4.21 2.71 -15.12
CA VAL A 94 -4.46 3.52 -13.93
C VAL A 94 -4.38 4.99 -14.30
N ASP A 95 -5.50 5.70 -14.19
CA ASP A 95 -5.57 7.13 -14.45
C ASP A 95 -5.33 7.94 -13.18
N LEU A 96 -4.30 8.80 -13.19
CA LEU A 96 -3.95 9.74 -12.12
C LEU A 96 -4.06 11.22 -12.55
N GLU A 97 -4.64 11.53 -13.71
CA GLU A 97 -4.69 12.90 -14.24
C GLU A 97 -5.53 13.84 -13.35
N ALA A 98 -6.68 13.37 -12.91
CA ALA A 98 -7.57 14.12 -12.03
C ALA A 98 -7.17 14.05 -10.54
N HIS A 99 -6.18 13.24 -10.19
CA HIS A 99 -5.81 13.06 -8.78
C HIS A 99 -5.28 14.36 -8.15
N ARG A 100 -5.75 14.63 -6.92
CA ARG A 100 -5.23 15.68 -6.04
C ARG A 100 -4.93 15.10 -4.68
N SER A 101 -3.74 15.37 -4.16
CA SER A 101 -3.32 14.88 -2.85
C SER A 101 -4.21 15.44 -1.75
N ARG A 102 -4.49 14.62 -0.74
CA ARG A 102 -5.18 15.04 0.48
C ARG A 102 -4.36 14.66 1.72
N THR A 103 -4.42 15.50 2.72
CA THR A 103 -3.77 15.25 4.02
C THR A 103 -4.70 14.43 4.90
N MET A 104 -4.11 13.52 5.68
CA MET A 104 -4.85 12.77 6.69
C MET A 104 -5.30 13.66 7.83
N THR A 105 -6.47 13.36 8.37
CA THR A 105 -6.96 13.84 9.67
C THR A 105 -7.37 12.64 10.52
N THR A 106 -7.49 12.81 11.83
CA THR A 106 -7.94 11.75 12.74
C THR A 106 -9.33 11.25 12.36
N GLU A 107 -10.23 12.16 11.97
CA GLU A 107 -11.60 11.84 11.53
C GLU A 107 -11.59 11.00 10.25
N LEU A 108 -10.75 11.37 9.27
CA LEU A 108 -10.62 10.61 8.05
C LEU A 108 -10.16 9.17 8.34
N VAL A 109 -9.10 9.02 9.14
CA VAL A 109 -8.44 7.72 9.34
C VAL A 109 -9.28 6.77 10.17
N SER A 110 -10.07 7.29 11.14
CA SER A 110 -10.90 6.48 12.03
C SER A 110 -11.97 5.66 11.32
N GLY A 111 -12.29 6.00 10.07
CA GLY A 111 -13.32 5.32 9.28
C GLY A 111 -12.80 4.16 8.45
N PHE A 112 -11.53 3.76 8.53
CA PHE A 112 -10.96 2.71 7.70
C PHE A 112 -10.65 1.42 8.47
N ASP A 113 -10.98 0.28 7.85
CA ASP A 113 -10.75 -1.05 8.41
C ASP A 113 -9.33 -1.55 8.13
N LEU A 114 -8.81 -1.24 6.94
CA LEU A 114 -7.47 -1.61 6.49
C LEU A 114 -6.71 -0.36 6.02
N ILE A 115 -5.52 -0.15 6.58
CA ILE A 115 -4.65 0.97 6.23
C ILE A 115 -3.30 0.43 5.75
N TYR A 116 -3.00 0.64 4.47
CA TYR A 116 -1.74 0.22 3.86
C TYR A 116 -0.76 1.39 3.77
N VAL A 117 0.38 1.24 4.44
CA VAL A 117 1.47 2.22 4.45
C VAL A 117 2.70 1.70 3.69
N MET A 118 3.61 2.60 3.27
CA MET A 118 4.78 2.24 2.45
C MET A 118 5.99 1.82 3.28
N SER A 119 5.98 2.00 4.62
CA SER A 119 7.10 1.66 5.48
C SER A 119 6.69 1.45 6.94
N SER A 120 7.55 0.76 7.71
CA SER A 120 7.34 0.58 9.16
C SER A 120 7.38 1.90 9.94
N ALA A 121 8.10 2.92 9.44
CA ALA A 121 8.09 4.25 10.05
C ALA A 121 6.72 4.90 9.90
N GLN A 122 6.12 4.83 8.71
CA GLN A 122 4.75 5.33 8.50
C GLN A 122 3.72 4.57 9.34
N ALA A 123 3.87 3.25 9.50
CA ALA A 123 2.98 2.48 10.38
C ALA A 123 3.03 2.97 11.82
N ARG A 124 4.22 3.27 12.34
CA ARG A 124 4.36 3.90 13.66
C ARG A 124 3.68 5.26 13.72
N SER A 125 3.95 6.12 12.75
CA SER A 125 3.33 7.47 12.69
C SER A 125 1.80 7.41 12.65
N MET A 126 1.20 6.40 11.99
CA MET A 126 -0.26 6.19 12.02
C MET A 126 -0.78 5.98 13.45
N CYS A 127 -0.12 5.14 14.21
CA CYS A 127 -0.51 4.88 15.60
C CYS A 127 -0.25 6.09 16.52
N GLU A 128 0.93 6.73 16.40
CA GLU A 128 1.36 7.81 17.29
C GLU A 128 0.62 9.12 17.03
N LEU A 129 0.38 9.49 15.78
CA LEU A 129 -0.20 10.80 15.42
C LEU A 129 -1.72 10.77 15.29
N PHE A 130 -2.30 9.63 14.89
CA PHE A 130 -3.72 9.52 14.58
C PHE A 130 -4.46 8.52 15.48
N GLY A 131 -3.76 7.89 16.45
CA GLY A 131 -4.38 6.94 17.38
C GLY A 131 -4.93 5.67 16.72
N VAL A 132 -4.45 5.33 15.53
CA VAL A 132 -4.92 4.14 14.80
C VAL A 132 -4.45 2.87 15.51
N ARG A 133 -5.34 1.88 15.60
CA ARG A 133 -5.00 0.57 16.18
C ARG A 133 -3.95 -0.14 15.32
N PRO A 134 -2.90 -0.69 15.91
CA PRO A 134 -1.82 -1.36 15.16
C PRO A 134 -2.31 -2.51 14.26
N GLU A 135 -3.42 -3.16 14.64
CA GLU A 135 -4.02 -4.29 13.90
C GLU A 135 -4.63 -3.87 12.56
N SER A 136 -5.00 -2.59 12.42
CA SER A 136 -5.57 -2.03 11.19
C SER A 136 -4.49 -1.52 10.23
N VAL A 137 -3.22 -1.42 10.67
CA VAL A 137 -2.13 -0.81 9.88
C VAL A 137 -1.17 -1.87 9.34
N TRP A 138 -1.01 -1.93 8.04
CA TRP A 138 -0.22 -2.92 7.32
C TRP A 138 0.85 -2.26 6.46
N VAL A 139 2.08 -2.78 6.50
CA VAL A 139 3.11 -2.35 5.53
C VAL A 139 2.85 -3.07 4.21
N LEU A 140 2.50 -2.32 3.17
CA LEU A 140 2.10 -2.88 1.87
C LEU A 140 3.12 -3.87 1.32
N GLY A 141 4.41 -3.60 1.47
CA GLY A 141 5.47 -4.48 1.01
C GLY A 141 5.55 -5.85 1.69
N ASP A 142 4.80 -6.09 2.78
CA ASP A 142 4.68 -7.43 3.38
C ASP A 142 3.79 -8.37 2.56
N LEU A 143 2.95 -7.81 1.68
CA LEU A 143 2.10 -8.55 0.76
C LEU A 143 2.77 -8.89 -0.58
N ASP A 144 4.02 -8.42 -0.83
CA ASP A 144 4.76 -8.82 -2.03
C ASP A 144 4.96 -10.35 -2.00
N PRO A 145 4.44 -11.11 -2.98
CA PRO A 145 4.54 -12.57 -2.98
C PRO A 145 5.96 -13.08 -3.25
N GLY A 146 6.81 -12.22 -3.83
CA GLY A 146 8.20 -12.53 -4.13
C GLY A 146 9.13 -12.37 -2.92
N PRO A 147 10.40 -12.79 -3.09
CA PRO A 147 11.42 -12.55 -2.08
C PRO A 147 11.72 -11.05 -1.99
N ILE A 148 11.69 -10.50 -0.79
CA ILE A 148 11.97 -9.08 -0.56
C ILE A 148 13.37 -8.87 0.05
N SER A 149 14.00 -7.75 -0.29
CA SER A 149 15.20 -7.26 0.42
C SER A 149 14.82 -6.39 1.62
N LYS A 150 13.72 -5.68 1.56
CA LYS A 150 13.18 -4.81 2.62
C LYS A 150 11.66 -4.62 2.45
N ARG A 151 10.98 -4.41 3.58
CA ARG A 151 9.53 -4.17 3.64
C ARG A 151 9.12 -2.87 2.97
N THR A 152 9.96 -1.84 3.11
CA THR A 152 9.68 -0.49 2.60
C THR A 152 9.57 -0.50 1.07
N ILE A 153 8.50 0.08 0.55
CA ILE A 153 8.35 0.43 -0.86
C ILE A 153 9.05 1.77 -1.09
N ARG A 154 10.02 1.77 -2.01
CA ARG A 154 10.86 2.94 -2.33
C ARG A 154 10.01 4.16 -2.71
N ASP A 155 10.47 5.36 -2.35
CA ASP A 155 9.88 6.60 -2.85
C ASP A 155 10.44 6.93 -4.25
N PRO A 156 9.58 7.05 -5.28
CA PRO A 156 10.02 7.38 -6.63
C PRO A 156 10.07 8.89 -6.91
N VAL A 157 9.62 9.75 -5.98
CA VAL A 157 9.61 11.22 -6.18
C VAL A 157 11.01 11.71 -6.53
N GLU A 158 11.11 12.56 -7.56
CA GLU A 158 12.37 13.11 -8.08
C GLU A 158 13.35 12.04 -8.59
N GLN A 159 12.85 10.86 -8.96
CA GLN A 159 13.64 9.80 -9.56
C GLN A 159 13.27 9.61 -11.04
N PRO A 160 14.18 9.01 -11.85
CA PRO A 160 13.86 8.67 -13.24
C PRO A 160 12.65 7.74 -13.35
N GLU A 161 11.97 7.78 -14.49
CA GLU A 161 10.77 7.00 -14.80
C GLU A 161 10.94 5.50 -14.53
N ALA A 162 12.12 4.94 -14.83
CA ALA A 162 12.43 3.54 -14.52
C ALA A 162 12.25 3.16 -13.03
N VAL A 163 12.39 4.12 -12.11
CA VAL A 163 12.15 3.90 -10.69
C VAL A 163 10.65 3.84 -10.38
N PHE A 164 9.84 4.65 -11.08
CA PHE A 164 8.37 4.55 -10.99
C PHE A 164 7.89 3.19 -11.51
N GLU A 165 8.46 2.68 -12.62
CA GLU A 165 8.17 1.35 -13.15
C GLU A 165 8.43 0.26 -12.09
N GLU A 166 9.64 0.23 -11.50
CA GLU A 166 10.01 -0.72 -10.45
C GLU A 166 9.06 -0.66 -9.24
N VAL A 167 8.72 0.55 -8.81
CA VAL A 167 7.86 0.79 -7.64
C VAL A 167 6.43 0.36 -7.91
N TYR A 168 5.89 0.69 -9.08
CA TYR A 168 4.51 0.34 -9.44
C TYR A 168 4.36 -1.16 -9.72
N ASP A 169 5.35 -1.81 -10.35
CA ASP A 169 5.38 -3.27 -10.46
C ASP A 169 5.27 -3.95 -9.09
N ARG A 170 5.96 -3.41 -8.09
CA ARG A 170 5.89 -3.94 -6.74
C ARG A 170 4.53 -3.68 -6.08
N ILE A 171 3.96 -2.49 -6.26
CA ILE A 171 2.62 -2.16 -5.75
C ILE A 171 1.58 -3.07 -6.41
N ASP A 172 1.64 -3.29 -7.72
CA ASP A 172 0.74 -4.18 -8.45
C ASP A 172 0.76 -5.62 -7.90
N ARG A 173 1.96 -6.16 -7.60
CA ARG A 173 2.05 -7.50 -6.99
C ARG A 173 1.36 -7.56 -5.63
N CYS A 174 1.53 -6.52 -4.79
CA CYS A 174 0.88 -6.43 -3.49
C CYS A 174 -0.64 -6.25 -3.63
N VAL A 175 -1.08 -5.37 -4.54
CA VAL A 175 -2.49 -5.08 -4.80
C VAL A 175 -3.24 -6.31 -5.30
N ARG A 176 -2.64 -7.11 -6.20
CA ARG A 176 -3.25 -8.38 -6.63
C ARG A 176 -3.48 -9.34 -5.47
N VAL A 177 -2.57 -9.42 -4.50
CA VAL A 177 -2.77 -10.25 -3.30
C VAL A 177 -3.93 -9.70 -2.45
N ILE A 178 -4.05 -8.38 -2.33
CA ILE A 178 -5.17 -7.74 -1.63
C ILE A 178 -6.48 -8.08 -2.36
N ALA A 179 -6.56 -7.81 -3.65
CA ALA A 179 -7.76 -8.05 -4.45
C ALA A 179 -8.22 -9.52 -4.39
N GLN A 180 -7.30 -10.47 -4.49
CA GLN A 180 -7.57 -11.90 -4.35
C GLN A 180 -8.13 -12.24 -2.97
N GLY A 181 -7.53 -11.70 -1.89
CA GLY A 181 -7.98 -11.94 -0.53
C GLY A 181 -9.37 -11.37 -0.26
N LEU A 182 -9.64 -10.15 -0.75
CA LEU A 182 -10.95 -9.48 -0.61
C LEU A 182 -12.05 -10.09 -1.49
N SER A 183 -11.67 -10.81 -2.54
CA SER A 183 -12.60 -11.48 -3.46
C SER A 183 -12.93 -12.92 -3.04
N ALA A 184 -12.13 -13.50 -2.16
CA ALA A 184 -12.38 -14.84 -1.66
C ALA A 184 -13.70 -14.90 -0.84
N PRO A 185 -14.50 -15.95 -0.94
CA PRO A 185 -15.64 -16.12 -0.04
C PRO A 185 -15.14 -16.11 1.41
N ALA A 186 -15.79 -15.32 2.28
CA ALA A 186 -15.40 -15.23 3.67
C ALA A 186 -15.35 -16.62 4.30
N THR A 187 -14.18 -17.07 4.71
CA THR A 187 -14.06 -18.32 5.47
C THR A 187 -14.62 -18.09 6.87
N ALA A 188 -15.58 -18.93 7.28
CA ALA A 188 -16.12 -18.87 8.63
C ALA A 188 -14.97 -18.97 9.65
N PRO A 189 -15.01 -18.21 10.75
CA PRO A 189 -13.99 -18.31 11.80
C PRO A 189 -13.98 -19.75 12.35
N ARG A 190 -12.77 -20.31 12.41
CA ARG A 190 -12.53 -21.63 13.07
C ARG A 190 -12.60 -21.49 14.58
#